data_a2b36ca4f4c54af52d75120038b8f1d4
#
_entry.id   a2b36ca4f4c54af52d75120038b8f1d4
#
_cell.length_a   1.000
_cell.length_b   1.000
_cell.length_c   1.000
_cell.angle_alpha   90.00
_cell.angle_beta   90.00
_cell.angle_gamma   90.00
#
_symmetry.space_group_name_H-M   'P 1'
#
loop_
_entity.id
_entity.type
_entity.pdbx_description
1 polymer ?
#
loop_
_entity_poly.entity_id
_entity_poly.type
_entity_poly.pdbx_seq_one_letter_code
_entity_poly.pdbx_strand_id
1 'polypeptide(L)'
;MLNKKLLSLLICFICFTSFITAKTIKDGSLKEPNDKRVVLVGKVSLKNPINLEARREAFKEMKAIQIGTFSEETIYCIGENVQAENLPAFGETFFTIVKNKDGKYTIPCFTGTIFPDINVWFKFLLPSNVTITIPEDAKYVYIGNFEYDLDYALRPVGFKHYDEYSAAQQELNKATGKKEKLYRAELKFN
;
A
#
# COMPACT_ATOMS: atom_id res chain seq x y z
N MET A 1 -39.84 -13.10 -22.68
CA MET A 1 -38.53 -13.24 -23.35
C MET A 1 -37.69 -12.00 -23.01
N LEU A 2 -36.72 -12.11 -22.12
CA LEU A 2 -35.86 -11.01 -21.75
C LEU A 2 -34.88 -10.72 -22.91
N ASN A 3 -34.85 -9.45 -23.33
CA ASN A 3 -34.10 -9.04 -24.51
C ASN A 3 -32.58 -9.30 -24.29
N LYS A 4 -31.95 -10.13 -25.14
CA LYS A 4 -30.54 -10.52 -25.04
C LYS A 4 -29.59 -9.32 -24.96
N LYS A 5 -29.97 -8.17 -25.53
CA LYS A 5 -29.22 -6.91 -25.43
C LYS A 5 -29.25 -6.30 -24.01
N LEU A 6 -30.38 -6.46 -23.29
CA LEU A 6 -30.50 -5.98 -21.92
C LEU A 6 -29.67 -6.83 -20.96
N LEU A 7 -29.61 -8.14 -21.19
CA LEU A 7 -28.79 -9.08 -20.40
C LEU A 7 -27.30 -8.82 -20.63
N SER A 8 -26.86 -8.52 -21.86
CA SER A 8 -25.48 -8.17 -22.18
C SER A 8 -25.06 -6.84 -21.52
N LEU A 9 -25.97 -5.85 -21.47
CA LEU A 9 -25.72 -4.57 -20.79
C LEU A 9 -25.61 -4.75 -19.27
N LEU A 10 -26.46 -5.61 -18.69
CA LEU A 10 -26.43 -5.93 -17.26
C LEU A 10 -25.14 -6.66 -16.84
N ILE A 11 -24.66 -7.59 -17.69
CA ILE A 11 -23.40 -8.31 -17.46
C ILE A 11 -22.19 -7.37 -17.59
N CYS A 12 -22.18 -6.44 -18.53
CA CYS A 12 -21.14 -5.40 -18.60
C CYS A 12 -21.13 -4.47 -17.37
N PHE A 13 -22.30 -4.15 -16.82
CA PHE A 13 -22.37 -3.29 -15.64
C PHE A 13 -21.88 -3.97 -14.35
N ILE A 14 -22.00 -5.29 -14.26
CA ILE A 14 -21.52 -6.09 -13.11
C ILE A 14 -20.00 -6.29 -13.17
N CYS A 15 -19.37 -6.25 -14.34
CA CYS A 15 -17.92 -6.43 -14.50
C CYS A 15 -17.08 -5.17 -14.17
N PHE A 16 -17.69 -3.99 -14.03
CA PHE A 16 -16.96 -2.73 -13.80
C PHE A 16 -16.95 -2.22 -12.35
N THR A 17 -17.58 -2.93 -11.41
CA THR A 17 -17.48 -2.61 -9.98
C THR A 17 -16.45 -3.48 -9.28
N SER A 18 -15.26 -3.61 -9.86
CA SER A 18 -14.10 -4.02 -9.07
C SER A 18 -13.70 -2.83 -8.20
N PHE A 19 -14.41 -2.65 -7.09
CA PHE A 19 -13.93 -1.80 -6.02
C PHE A 19 -12.53 -2.28 -5.65
N ILE A 20 -11.53 -1.44 -5.83
CA ILE A 20 -10.21 -1.68 -5.25
C ILE A 20 -10.37 -1.42 -3.77
N THR A 21 -10.88 -2.43 -3.06
CA THR A 21 -10.92 -2.44 -1.60
C THR A 21 -9.53 -2.76 -1.09
N ALA A 22 -9.10 -2.08 -0.04
CA ALA A 22 -7.90 -2.47 0.69
C ALA A 22 -8.01 -3.98 0.98
N LYS A 23 -7.05 -4.75 0.45
CA LYS A 23 -7.09 -6.21 0.56
C LYS A 23 -6.16 -6.62 1.69
N THR A 24 -6.73 -6.74 2.87
CA THR A 24 -6.01 -7.35 4.00
C THR A 24 -5.59 -8.77 3.63
N ILE A 25 -4.37 -9.13 3.98
CA ILE A 25 -3.90 -10.50 3.77
C ILE A 25 -4.69 -11.43 4.69
N LYS A 26 -5.21 -12.53 4.13
CA LYS A 26 -5.91 -13.53 4.96
C LYS A 26 -4.89 -14.31 5.78
N ASP A 27 -5.27 -14.68 6.99
CA ASP A 27 -4.45 -15.51 7.87
C ASP A 27 -3.97 -16.78 7.14
N GLY A 28 -2.67 -17.04 7.20
CA GLY A 28 -2.05 -18.18 6.56
C GLY A 28 -1.96 -18.13 5.03
N SER A 29 -2.24 -16.98 4.40
CA SER A 29 -2.24 -16.86 2.93
C SER A 29 -0.91 -16.34 2.35
N LEU A 30 -0.03 -15.76 3.17
CA LEU A 30 1.28 -15.29 2.72
C LEU A 30 2.18 -16.49 2.40
N LYS A 31 2.54 -16.59 1.12
CA LYS A 31 3.43 -17.65 0.66
C LYS A 31 4.87 -17.37 1.05
N GLU A 32 5.58 -18.45 1.40
CA GLU A 32 7.01 -18.38 1.64
C GLU A 32 7.75 -17.96 0.37
N PRO A 33 8.69 -16.99 0.45
CA PRO A 33 9.50 -16.60 -0.69
C PRO A 33 10.47 -17.73 -1.08
N ASN A 34 10.78 -17.81 -2.37
CA ASN A 34 11.83 -18.72 -2.83
C ASN A 34 13.24 -18.16 -2.52
N ASP A 35 14.29 -18.99 -2.67
CA ASP A 35 15.67 -18.70 -2.25
C ASP A 35 16.30 -17.41 -2.84
N LYS A 36 15.70 -16.85 -3.90
CA LYS A 36 16.19 -15.61 -4.53
C LYS A 36 15.34 -14.38 -4.20
N ARG A 37 14.39 -14.54 -3.28
CA ARG A 37 13.44 -13.49 -2.91
C ARG A 37 13.32 -13.38 -1.41
N VAL A 38 12.95 -12.18 -0.96
CA VAL A 38 12.61 -11.90 0.43
C VAL A 38 11.28 -11.16 0.49
N VAL A 39 10.60 -11.28 1.60
CA VAL A 39 9.41 -10.48 1.90
C VAL A 39 9.86 -9.29 2.74
N LEU A 40 9.72 -8.09 2.22
CA LEU A 40 9.83 -6.88 3.01
C LEU A 40 8.53 -6.68 3.80
N VAL A 41 8.67 -6.42 5.09
CA VAL A 41 7.58 -6.20 6.03
C VAL A 41 7.72 -4.81 6.62
N GLY A 42 6.72 -3.98 6.46
CA GLY A 42 6.76 -2.60 6.94
C GLY A 42 5.38 -1.97 6.94
N LYS A 43 5.35 -0.69 7.21
CA LYS A 43 4.13 0.11 7.26
C LYS A 43 4.39 1.48 6.64
N VAL A 44 3.41 2.02 5.94
CA VAL A 44 3.37 3.44 5.57
C VAL A 44 2.17 4.06 6.24
N SER A 45 2.38 5.11 6.99
CA SER A 45 1.32 5.81 7.70
C SER A 45 1.31 7.30 7.39
N LEU A 46 0.20 7.95 7.66
CA LEU A 46 0.05 9.38 7.57
C LEU A 46 -0.14 9.93 9.00
N LYS A 47 0.58 10.99 9.33
CA LYS A 47 0.44 11.69 10.62
C LYS A 47 -0.99 12.21 10.82
N ASN A 48 -1.59 12.70 9.74
CA ASN A 48 -2.97 13.16 9.73
C ASN A 48 -3.73 12.45 8.62
N PRO A 49 -4.97 11.96 8.87
CA PRO A 49 -5.82 11.41 7.83
C PRO A 49 -6.07 12.40 6.71
N ILE A 50 -6.19 11.91 5.49
CA ILE A 50 -6.57 12.75 4.35
C ILE A 50 -8.06 13.07 4.48
N ASN A 51 -8.39 14.37 4.57
CA ASN A 51 -9.79 14.81 4.58
C ASN A 51 -10.36 14.79 3.16
N LEU A 52 -10.93 13.65 2.76
CA LEU A 52 -11.52 13.46 1.44
C LEU A 52 -12.77 14.29 1.23
N GLU A 53 -13.54 14.57 2.30
CA GLU A 53 -14.76 15.39 2.20
C GLU A 53 -14.43 16.84 1.83
N ALA A 54 -13.49 17.48 2.50
CA ALA A 54 -13.00 18.78 2.13
C ALA A 54 -12.45 18.84 0.70
N ARG A 55 -11.83 17.75 0.24
CA ARG A 55 -11.33 17.65 -1.14
C ARG A 55 -12.46 17.54 -2.16
N ARG A 56 -13.53 16.83 -1.84
CA ARG A 56 -14.73 16.78 -2.70
C ARG A 56 -15.32 18.16 -2.94
N GLU A 57 -15.45 18.98 -1.90
CA GLU A 57 -15.97 20.33 -2.04
C GLU A 57 -15.07 21.19 -2.93
N ALA A 58 -13.75 21.16 -2.73
CA ALA A 58 -12.81 21.87 -3.59
C ALA A 58 -12.92 21.44 -5.06
N PHE A 59 -13.12 20.16 -5.35
CA PHE A 59 -13.32 19.68 -6.72
C PHE A 59 -14.65 20.13 -7.32
N LYS A 60 -15.72 20.22 -6.54
CA LYS A 60 -17.00 20.80 -7.00
C LYS A 60 -16.85 22.28 -7.40
N GLU A 61 -16.16 23.05 -6.57
CA GLU A 61 -15.89 24.46 -6.84
C GLU A 61 -15.06 24.65 -8.12
N MET A 62 -14.07 23.80 -8.33
CA MET A 62 -13.25 23.82 -9.55
C MET A 62 -14.01 23.39 -10.79
N LYS A 63 -15.25 22.89 -10.68
CA LYS A 63 -16.06 22.32 -11.77
C LYS A 63 -15.35 21.23 -12.59
N ALA A 64 -14.32 20.63 -12.02
CA ALA A 64 -13.47 19.67 -12.70
C ALA A 64 -14.03 18.24 -12.66
N ILE A 65 -14.90 17.94 -11.69
CA ILE A 65 -15.35 16.57 -11.43
C ILE A 65 -16.75 16.58 -10.83
N GLN A 66 -17.65 15.74 -11.38
CA GLN A 66 -18.89 15.39 -10.70
C GLN A 66 -18.58 14.29 -9.68
N ILE A 67 -18.83 14.59 -8.42
CA ILE A 67 -18.48 13.67 -7.33
C ILE A 67 -19.69 12.84 -6.97
N GLY A 68 -19.53 11.52 -7.13
CA GLY A 68 -20.49 10.55 -6.62
C GLY A 68 -20.31 10.25 -5.12
N THR A 69 -21.09 9.33 -4.61
CA THR A 69 -20.93 8.81 -3.24
C THR A 69 -19.77 7.82 -3.18
N PHE A 70 -18.93 7.88 -2.15
CA PHE A 70 -17.63 7.22 -2.10
C PHE A 70 -17.37 6.29 -0.96
N SER A 71 -16.57 5.21 -1.24
CA SER A 71 -15.73 4.58 -0.23
C SER A 71 -14.39 5.31 -0.13
N GLU A 72 -13.95 5.61 1.08
CA GLU A 72 -12.74 6.36 1.40
C GLU A 72 -11.55 5.41 1.53
N GLU A 73 -10.99 4.95 0.42
CA GLU A 73 -9.85 4.06 0.48
C GLU A 73 -8.57 4.78 0.07
N THR A 74 -7.58 4.73 0.95
CA THR A 74 -6.23 5.17 0.65
C THR A 74 -5.31 3.95 0.66
N ILE A 75 -4.65 3.69 -0.44
CA ILE A 75 -3.73 2.56 -0.61
C ILE A 75 -2.36 3.05 -1.03
N TYR A 76 -1.33 2.21 -0.84
CA TYR A 76 0.03 2.52 -1.28
C TYR A 76 0.71 1.30 -1.92
N CYS A 77 1.75 1.56 -2.71
CA CYS A 77 2.61 0.55 -3.30
C CYS A 77 4.07 0.90 -3.03
N ILE A 78 4.96 -0.09 -3.08
CA ILE A 78 6.40 0.13 -3.01
C ILE A 78 6.94 0.43 -4.40
N GLY A 79 7.47 1.64 -4.61
CA GLY A 79 7.93 2.08 -5.91
C GLY A 79 6.79 2.22 -6.94
N GLU A 80 7.14 2.48 -8.20
CA GLU A 80 6.15 2.66 -9.26
C GLU A 80 5.57 1.35 -9.81
N ASN A 81 6.39 0.28 -9.80
CA ASN A 81 6.08 -0.98 -10.47
C ASN A 81 6.06 -2.20 -9.54
N VAL A 82 6.20 -1.99 -8.23
CA VAL A 82 6.20 -3.07 -7.24
C VAL A 82 4.98 -2.94 -6.36
N GLN A 83 4.07 -3.87 -6.49
CA GLN A 83 2.85 -3.92 -5.69
C GLN A 83 3.07 -4.84 -4.49
N ALA A 84 2.51 -4.50 -3.34
CA ALA A 84 2.49 -5.38 -2.19
C ALA A 84 1.62 -6.63 -2.47
N GLU A 85 1.90 -7.74 -1.79
CA GLU A 85 1.10 -8.96 -1.86
C GLU A 85 -0.33 -8.76 -1.31
N ASN A 86 -0.49 -7.77 -0.46
CA ASN A 86 -1.76 -7.18 -0.07
C ASN A 86 -1.88 -5.76 -0.64
N LEU A 87 -3.07 -5.21 -0.65
CA LEU A 87 -3.34 -3.79 -0.95
C LEU A 87 -3.63 -3.07 0.37
N PRO A 88 -2.60 -2.72 1.15
CA PRO A 88 -2.80 -2.16 2.47
C PRO A 88 -3.32 -0.72 2.40
N ALA A 89 -4.19 -0.34 3.32
CA ALA A 89 -4.46 1.05 3.60
C ALA A 89 -3.28 1.70 4.35
N PHE A 90 -3.24 3.03 4.41
CA PHE A 90 -2.28 3.72 5.26
C PHE A 90 -2.46 3.30 6.74
N GLY A 91 -1.36 2.97 7.39
CA GLY A 91 -1.35 2.46 8.76
C GLY A 91 -1.44 0.94 8.88
N GLU A 92 -1.71 0.20 7.79
CA GLU A 92 -1.67 -1.26 7.77
C GLU A 92 -0.28 -1.79 7.38
N THR A 93 0.04 -2.99 7.83
CA THR A 93 1.28 -3.68 7.47
C THR A 93 1.23 -4.18 6.03
N PHE A 94 2.25 -3.87 5.26
CA PHE A 94 2.43 -4.43 3.92
C PHE A 94 3.42 -5.60 3.93
N PHE A 95 3.23 -6.49 2.96
CA PHE A 95 4.12 -7.61 2.66
C PHE A 95 4.46 -7.55 1.17
N THR A 96 5.72 -7.31 0.84
CA THR A 96 6.14 -7.17 -0.56
C THR A 96 7.29 -8.11 -0.87
N ILE A 97 7.09 -8.96 -1.87
CA ILE A 97 8.12 -9.88 -2.34
C ILE A 97 9.05 -9.14 -3.29
N VAL A 98 10.31 -9.04 -2.93
CA VAL A 98 11.35 -8.44 -3.76
C VAL A 98 12.46 -9.45 -4.09
N LYS A 99 13.18 -9.19 -5.19
CA LYS A 99 14.39 -9.98 -5.50
C LYS A 99 15.52 -9.56 -4.58
N ASN A 100 16.13 -10.53 -3.93
CA ASN A 100 17.36 -10.31 -3.20
C ASN A 100 18.54 -10.35 -4.19
N LYS A 101 19.01 -9.18 -4.60
CA LYS A 101 20.23 -9.04 -5.40
C LYS A 101 21.32 -8.48 -4.50
N ASP A 102 22.39 -9.24 -4.33
CA ASP A 102 23.57 -8.80 -3.61
C ASP A 102 23.34 -8.30 -2.18
N GLY A 103 22.31 -8.83 -1.51
CA GLY A 103 21.96 -8.44 -0.14
C GLY A 103 21.44 -7.04 0.03
N LYS A 104 21.03 -6.36 -1.05
CA LYS A 104 20.54 -4.98 -1.00
C LYS A 104 19.30 -4.76 -1.83
N TYR A 105 18.46 -3.84 -1.36
CA TYR A 105 17.29 -3.34 -2.10
C TYR A 105 17.09 -1.85 -1.82
N THR A 106 16.78 -1.07 -2.84
CA THR A 106 16.51 0.36 -2.68
C THR A 106 15.05 0.67 -2.97
N ILE A 107 14.41 1.39 -2.05
CA ILE A 107 13.07 1.95 -2.22
C ILE A 107 13.21 3.45 -2.45
N PRO A 108 13.02 3.94 -3.67
CA PRO A 108 13.10 5.38 -3.96
C PRO A 108 11.91 6.14 -3.38
N CYS A 109 10.72 5.56 -3.46
CA CYS A 109 9.48 6.15 -2.94
C CYS A 109 8.42 5.09 -2.69
N PHE A 110 7.42 5.44 -1.89
CA PHE A 110 6.12 4.79 -1.88
C PHE A 110 5.15 5.59 -2.75
N THR A 111 4.05 4.97 -3.16
CA THR A 111 2.98 5.64 -3.91
C THR A 111 1.69 5.54 -3.12
N GLY A 112 1.14 6.66 -2.74
CA GLY A 112 -0.20 6.76 -2.21
C GLY A 112 -1.21 6.90 -3.34
N THR A 113 -2.39 6.30 -3.17
CA THR A 113 -3.52 6.48 -4.09
C THR A 113 -4.77 6.77 -3.28
N ILE A 114 -5.51 7.79 -3.67
CA ILE A 114 -6.81 8.11 -3.10
C ILE A 114 -7.87 8.09 -4.20
N PHE A 115 -9.07 7.69 -3.83
CA PHE A 115 -10.21 7.56 -4.72
C PHE A 115 -11.33 8.51 -4.24
N PRO A 116 -11.32 9.77 -4.64
CA PRO A 116 -12.40 10.69 -4.27
C PRO A 116 -13.70 10.40 -5.04
N ASP A 117 -13.62 9.65 -6.16
CA ASP A 117 -14.76 9.17 -6.94
C ASP A 117 -14.45 7.83 -7.64
N ILE A 118 -15.45 6.99 -7.97
CA ILE A 118 -15.28 5.66 -8.61
C ILE A 118 -14.52 5.72 -9.94
N ASN A 119 -14.56 6.88 -10.60
CA ASN A 119 -13.88 7.12 -11.86
C ASN A 119 -12.69 8.06 -11.73
N VAL A 120 -12.37 8.49 -10.52
CA VAL A 120 -11.32 9.48 -10.25
C VAL A 120 -10.39 8.96 -9.18
N TRP A 121 -9.13 8.95 -9.50
CA TRP A 121 -8.08 8.58 -8.57
C TRP A 121 -6.89 9.52 -8.70
N PHE A 122 -6.25 9.80 -7.57
CA PHE A 122 -5.02 10.58 -7.52
C PHE A 122 -3.90 9.73 -6.95
N LYS A 123 -2.78 9.71 -7.66
CA LYS A 123 -1.52 9.18 -7.13
C LYS A 123 -0.64 10.31 -6.63
N PHE A 124 0.04 10.06 -5.54
CA PHE A 124 1.05 10.96 -5.01
C PHE A 124 2.26 10.16 -4.53
N LEU A 125 3.43 10.76 -4.63
CA LEU A 125 4.68 10.12 -4.27
C LEU A 125 5.09 10.48 -2.84
N LEU A 126 5.57 9.49 -2.12
CA LEU A 126 6.09 9.58 -0.76
C LEU A 126 7.57 9.19 -0.81
N PRO A 127 8.48 10.17 -1.02
CA PRO A 127 9.91 9.89 -1.14
C PRO A 127 10.45 9.20 0.11
N SER A 128 11.19 8.11 -0.06
CA SER A 128 11.84 7.40 1.04
C SER A 128 13.36 7.37 0.87
N ASN A 129 13.84 7.20 -0.36
CA ASN A 129 15.26 7.12 -0.71
C ASN A 129 16.06 6.24 0.25
N VAL A 130 15.48 5.08 0.62
CA VAL A 130 16.08 4.17 1.59
C VAL A 130 16.72 2.99 0.88
N THR A 131 17.98 2.71 1.23
CA THR A 131 18.68 1.48 0.87
C THR A 131 18.61 0.52 2.04
N ILE A 132 18.12 -0.69 1.79
CA ILE A 132 17.90 -1.77 2.74
C ILE A 132 19.04 -2.77 2.56
N THR A 133 19.79 -3.05 3.62
CA THR A 133 20.70 -4.19 3.67
C THR A 133 19.93 -5.40 4.21
N ILE A 134 19.83 -6.43 3.39
CA ILE A 134 19.10 -7.66 3.69
C ILE A 134 20.04 -8.61 4.42
N PRO A 135 19.71 -9.06 5.65
CA PRO A 135 20.52 -10.04 6.36
C PRO A 135 20.61 -11.36 5.58
N GLU A 136 21.75 -12.02 5.71
CA GLU A 136 21.98 -13.34 5.10
C GLU A 136 20.91 -14.33 5.57
N ASP A 137 20.43 -15.19 4.70
CA ASP A 137 19.39 -16.21 4.93
C ASP A 137 18.03 -15.66 5.40
N ALA A 138 17.82 -14.35 5.38
CA ALA A 138 16.55 -13.78 5.78
C ALA A 138 15.47 -14.00 4.71
N LYS A 139 14.35 -14.65 5.11
CA LYS A 139 13.14 -14.79 4.28
C LYS A 139 12.19 -13.61 4.46
N TYR A 140 12.10 -13.07 5.68
CA TYR A 140 11.24 -11.97 6.07
C TYR A 140 12.07 -10.88 6.71
N VAL A 141 11.98 -9.67 6.19
CA VAL A 141 12.85 -8.55 6.55
C VAL A 141 12.01 -7.35 6.94
N TYR A 142 12.14 -6.92 8.18
CA TYR A 142 11.46 -5.76 8.72
C TYR A 142 12.21 -4.47 8.37
N ILE A 143 11.47 -3.50 7.85
CA ILE A 143 12.01 -2.21 7.41
C ILE A 143 11.40 -1.01 8.14
N GLY A 144 10.53 -1.22 9.12
CA GLY A 144 9.98 -0.16 9.94
C GLY A 144 8.67 0.44 9.45
N ASN A 145 8.25 1.49 10.13
CA ASN A 145 7.09 2.32 9.78
C ASN A 145 7.57 3.68 9.27
N PHE A 146 7.10 4.05 8.09
CA PHE A 146 7.39 5.31 7.39
C PHE A 146 6.18 6.22 7.53
N GLU A 147 6.23 7.20 8.44
CA GLU A 147 5.15 8.16 8.66
C GLU A 147 5.40 9.45 7.90
N TYR A 148 4.42 9.88 7.13
CA TYR A 148 4.47 11.13 6.37
C TYR A 148 3.48 12.14 6.93
N ASP A 149 3.92 13.40 6.97
CA ASP A 149 3.06 14.56 7.15
C ASP A 149 2.83 15.18 5.78
N LEU A 150 1.57 15.35 5.37
CA LEU A 150 1.20 15.85 4.06
C LEU A 150 0.51 17.21 4.17
N ASP A 151 0.83 18.11 3.24
CA ASP A 151 0.06 19.34 3.08
C ASP A 151 -1.27 19.08 2.34
N TYR A 152 -2.05 20.13 2.19
CA TYR A 152 -3.34 20.06 1.49
C TYR A 152 -3.20 19.56 0.03
N ALA A 153 -2.10 19.83 -0.65
CA ALA A 153 -1.83 19.37 -2.00
C ALA A 153 -1.25 17.94 -2.08
N LEU A 154 -1.25 17.18 -0.97
CA LEU A 154 -0.67 15.84 -0.83
C LEU A 154 0.86 15.79 -1.02
N ARG A 155 1.53 16.91 -0.80
CA ARG A 155 2.98 16.95 -0.85
C ARG A 155 3.55 16.61 0.54
N PRO A 156 4.54 15.73 0.63
CA PRO A 156 5.22 15.46 1.89
C PRO A 156 5.91 16.74 2.43
N VAL A 157 5.53 17.14 3.62
CA VAL A 157 6.13 18.27 4.36
C VAL A 157 6.87 17.82 5.62
N GLY A 158 6.74 16.55 5.98
CA GLY A 158 7.45 15.92 7.08
C GLY A 158 7.54 14.41 6.91
N PHE A 159 8.58 13.84 7.49
CA PHE A 159 8.84 12.40 7.48
C PHE A 159 9.42 11.95 8.80
N LYS A 160 8.98 10.80 9.29
CA LYS A 160 9.56 10.10 10.43
C LYS A 160 9.62 8.62 10.17
N HIS A 161 10.59 7.94 10.74
CA HIS A 161 10.72 6.51 10.72
C HIS A 161 10.66 5.96 12.15
N TYR A 162 9.80 4.95 12.36
CA TYR A 162 9.58 4.33 13.66
C TYR A 162 9.91 2.85 13.65
N ASP A 163 10.30 2.36 14.82
CA ASP A 163 10.41 0.93 15.09
C ASP A 163 9.13 0.38 15.74
N GLU A 164 8.41 -0.44 15.02
CA GLU A 164 7.24 -1.19 15.49
C GLU A 164 7.43 -2.71 15.29
N TYR A 165 8.63 -3.20 15.47
CA TYR A 165 9.02 -4.58 15.18
C TYR A 165 8.09 -5.63 15.80
N SER A 166 7.71 -5.47 17.07
CA SER A 166 6.86 -6.45 17.75
C SER A 166 5.48 -6.57 17.12
N ALA A 167 4.89 -5.47 16.67
CA ALA A 167 3.63 -5.48 15.95
C ALA A 167 3.79 -6.14 14.58
N ALA A 168 4.84 -5.79 13.83
CA ALA A 168 5.14 -6.38 12.53
C ALA A 168 5.38 -7.91 12.62
N GLN A 169 6.04 -8.38 13.70
CA GLN A 169 6.23 -9.81 13.94
C GLN A 169 4.90 -10.55 14.18
N GLN A 170 3.97 -9.93 14.90
CA GLN A 170 2.64 -10.50 15.12
C GLN A 170 1.85 -10.60 13.82
N GLU A 171 1.86 -9.52 13.01
CA GLU A 171 1.19 -9.50 11.73
C GLU A 171 1.81 -10.52 10.74
N LEU A 172 3.13 -10.70 10.73
CA LEU A 172 3.78 -11.74 9.95
C LEU A 172 3.31 -13.14 10.35
N ASN A 173 3.24 -13.43 11.65
CA ASN A 173 2.78 -14.73 12.15
C ASN A 173 1.32 -15.02 11.75
N LYS A 174 0.46 -14.01 11.77
CA LYS A 174 -0.93 -14.14 11.28
C LYS A 174 -0.94 -14.38 9.76
N ALA A 175 -0.22 -13.57 9.01
CA ALA A 175 -0.18 -13.64 7.56
C ALA A 175 0.34 -15.00 7.04
N THR A 176 1.31 -15.60 7.72
CA THR A 176 1.87 -16.91 7.38
C THR A 176 1.13 -18.09 8.02
N GLY A 177 0.31 -17.84 9.05
CA GLY A 177 -0.35 -18.89 9.84
C GLY A 177 0.59 -19.70 10.74
N LYS A 178 1.83 -19.27 10.88
CA LYS A 178 2.86 -19.97 11.69
C LYS A 178 3.84 -18.97 12.30
N LYS A 179 4.67 -19.44 13.24
CA LYS A 179 5.76 -18.61 13.80
C LYS A 179 6.91 -18.54 12.81
N GLU A 180 7.11 -17.42 12.19
CA GLU A 180 8.24 -17.13 11.31
C GLU A 180 9.20 -16.17 11.98
N LYS A 181 10.47 -16.25 11.62
CA LYS A 181 11.48 -15.31 12.12
C LYS A 181 11.50 -14.07 11.22
N LEU A 182 11.22 -12.92 11.81
CA LEU A 182 11.38 -11.63 11.17
C LEU A 182 12.77 -11.08 11.48
N TYR A 183 13.54 -10.71 10.45
CA TYR A 183 14.87 -10.13 10.61
C TYR A 183 14.79 -8.61 10.48
N ARG A 184 15.58 -7.89 11.27
CA ARG A 184 15.72 -6.44 11.12
C ARG A 184 16.67 -6.12 9.97
N ALA A 185 16.28 -5.23 9.10
CA ALA A 185 17.19 -4.67 8.10
C ALA A 185 18.06 -3.58 8.71
N GLU A 186 19.24 -3.40 8.15
CA GLU A 186 19.97 -2.14 8.27
C GLU A 186 19.46 -1.19 7.19
N LEU A 187 19.12 0.04 7.58
CA LEU A 187 18.54 1.04 6.70
C LEU A 187 19.50 2.23 6.54
N LYS A 188 19.73 2.63 5.31
CA LYS A 188 20.45 3.87 4.98
C LYS A 188 19.53 4.78 4.21
N PHE A 189 19.17 5.91 4.80
CA PHE A 189 18.45 6.99 4.13
C PHE A 189 19.45 7.86 3.36
N ASN A 190 19.19 8.11 2.05
CA ASN A 190 20.09 8.82 1.13
C ASN A 190 19.60 10.24 0.83
#